data_19d1be5596216387ac2579891b5785ef
#
_entry.id   19d1be5596216387ac2579891b5785ef
#
_cell.length_a   1.000
_cell.length_b   1.000
_cell.length_c   1.000
_cell.angle_alpha   90.00
_cell.angle_beta   90.00
_cell.angle_gamma   90.00
#
_symmetry.space_group_name_H-M   'P 1'
#
loop_
_entity.id
_entity.type
_entity.pdbx_description
1 polymer ?
#
loop_
_entity_poly.entity_id
_entity_poly.type
_entity_poly.pdbx_seq_one_letter_code
_entity_poly.pdbx_strand_id
1 'polypeptide(L)'
;MRTILTIIMCVMITGTAMARNTISVVGSSTVYPFATVVSERMSNNGFKAPVVESTGTGGGMKIFCKGVGTHTPDFTNASRAIKPKEIDLCHKNGVTEINEIIVGLDGIAFVQNGDQPKVNFTKEQLWQAMASEGPHPKKWSDIDPSLPDYEISIMVPPPTSGTRDAWNSLVMKKGCPKDVDKKKCKLMREDGAIIEAGENDTLIVQKIQSDDTKFGIFGYSYYDSNRDKAVAHTIDGVEISLEGIQDGSYPISRPLYF
;
A
#
# COMPACT_ATOMS: atom_id res chain seq x y z
N MET A 1 -80.70 -16.44 -3.01
CA MET A 1 -79.49 -15.64 -3.42
C MET A 1 -78.55 -15.59 -2.22
N ARG A 2 -77.47 -16.36 -2.27
CA ARG A 2 -76.39 -16.39 -1.24
C ARG A 2 -75.20 -15.59 -1.79
N THR A 3 -74.99 -14.43 -1.20
CA THR A 3 -73.81 -13.55 -1.49
C THR A 3 -72.62 -14.13 -0.76
N ILE A 4 -71.65 -14.68 -1.48
CA ILE A 4 -70.37 -15.10 -0.92
C ILE A 4 -69.45 -13.87 -0.89
N LEU A 5 -69.15 -13.41 0.33
CA LEU A 5 -68.23 -12.33 0.59
C LEU A 5 -66.80 -12.90 0.64
N THR A 6 -66.05 -12.74 -0.45
CA THR A 6 -64.65 -13.17 -0.53
C THR A 6 -63.76 -12.11 0.16
N ILE A 7 -63.31 -12.43 1.36
CA ILE A 7 -62.30 -11.61 2.07
C ILE A 7 -60.92 -11.96 1.46
N ILE A 8 -60.36 -11.02 0.68
CA ILE A 8 -58.97 -11.09 0.21
C ILE A 8 -58.11 -10.66 1.38
N MET A 9 -57.48 -11.62 2.06
CA MET A 9 -56.48 -11.40 3.09
C MET A 9 -55.18 -11.04 2.42
N CYS A 10 -54.88 -9.70 2.34
CA CYS A 10 -53.57 -9.21 1.92
C CYS A 10 -52.53 -9.57 3.00
N VAL A 11 -51.78 -10.64 2.79
CA VAL A 11 -50.58 -10.96 3.59
C VAL A 11 -49.51 -9.95 3.23
N MET A 12 -49.38 -8.89 4.03
CA MET A 12 -48.20 -8.02 3.99
C MET A 12 -47.03 -8.86 4.44
N ILE A 13 -46.21 -9.33 3.48
CA ILE A 13 -44.87 -9.86 3.78
C ILE A 13 -44.01 -8.67 4.19
N THR A 14 -43.99 -8.39 5.47
CA THR A 14 -43.00 -7.50 6.04
C THR A 14 -41.67 -8.22 5.97
N GLY A 15 -40.96 -8.02 4.87
CA GLY A 15 -39.55 -8.41 4.77
C GLY A 15 -38.79 -7.71 5.89
N THR A 16 -38.40 -8.45 6.91
CA THR A 16 -37.48 -7.94 7.92
C THR A 16 -36.19 -7.58 7.19
N ALA A 17 -35.96 -6.27 7.03
CA ALA A 17 -34.65 -5.80 6.58
C ALA A 17 -33.62 -6.26 7.62
N MET A 18 -32.89 -7.33 7.31
CA MET A 18 -31.80 -7.82 8.15
C MET A 18 -30.65 -6.82 8.00
N ALA A 19 -30.61 -5.82 8.88
CA ALA A 19 -29.47 -4.92 8.97
C ALA A 19 -28.24 -5.74 9.41
N ARG A 20 -27.13 -5.60 8.68
CA ARG A 20 -25.85 -6.14 9.12
C ARG A 20 -25.44 -5.40 10.39
N ASN A 21 -25.12 -6.15 11.43
CA ASN A 21 -24.72 -5.59 12.74
C ASN A 21 -23.18 -5.54 12.93
N THR A 22 -22.42 -5.71 11.85
CA THR A 22 -20.95 -5.71 11.86
C THR A 22 -20.45 -4.84 10.72
N ILE A 23 -19.59 -3.89 11.03
CA ILE A 23 -18.92 -3.04 10.04
C ILE A 23 -17.98 -3.94 9.21
N SER A 24 -18.00 -3.76 7.89
CA SER A 24 -17.12 -4.45 6.96
C SER A 24 -16.22 -3.44 6.26
N VAL A 25 -14.92 -3.69 6.30
CA VAL A 25 -13.86 -2.84 5.72
C VAL A 25 -13.03 -3.69 4.77
N VAL A 26 -12.79 -3.23 3.56
CA VAL A 26 -11.95 -3.90 2.57
C VAL A 26 -10.92 -2.93 2.01
N GLY A 27 -9.82 -3.41 1.43
CA GLY A 27 -8.95 -2.54 0.63
C GLY A 27 -7.46 -2.69 0.88
N SER A 28 -6.79 -1.57 1.07
CA SER A 28 -5.33 -1.45 1.07
C SER A 28 -4.62 -2.34 2.09
N SER A 29 -3.62 -3.11 1.64
CA SER A 29 -2.71 -3.86 2.50
C SER A 29 -1.87 -2.95 3.40
N THR A 30 -1.55 -1.73 2.95
CA THR A 30 -0.83 -0.72 3.76
C THR A 30 -1.66 -0.25 4.96
N VAL A 31 -2.97 -0.02 4.75
CA VAL A 31 -3.88 0.48 5.81
C VAL A 31 -4.41 -0.66 6.68
N TYR A 32 -4.40 -1.90 6.18
CA TYR A 32 -4.93 -3.08 6.85
C TYR A 32 -4.45 -3.24 8.30
N PRO A 33 -3.13 -3.19 8.64
CA PRO A 33 -2.67 -3.37 10.01
C PRO A 33 -3.19 -2.28 10.95
N PHE A 34 -3.29 -1.04 10.50
CA PHE A 34 -3.85 0.06 11.29
C PHE A 34 -5.35 -0.12 11.52
N ALA A 35 -6.09 -0.49 10.49
CA ALA A 35 -7.52 -0.77 10.58
C ALA A 35 -7.83 -1.94 11.51
N THR A 36 -6.97 -2.97 11.53
CA THR A 36 -7.07 -4.12 12.44
C THR A 36 -6.90 -3.69 13.90
N VAL A 37 -5.91 -2.87 14.22
CA VAL A 37 -5.72 -2.32 15.58
C VAL A 37 -6.93 -1.48 16.01
N VAL A 38 -7.50 -0.69 15.11
CA VAL A 38 -8.73 0.07 15.39
C VAL A 38 -9.90 -0.87 15.69
N SER A 39 -10.07 -1.94 14.89
CA SER A 39 -11.09 -2.97 15.09
C SER A 39 -10.97 -3.64 16.48
N GLU A 40 -9.76 -4.03 16.87
CA GLU A 40 -9.48 -4.61 18.18
C GLU A 40 -9.80 -3.63 19.32
N ARG A 41 -9.40 -2.37 19.19
CA ARG A 41 -9.72 -1.34 20.20
C ARG A 41 -11.22 -1.08 20.30
N MET A 42 -11.96 -1.10 19.20
CA MET A 42 -13.42 -1.00 19.24
C MET A 42 -14.03 -2.17 20.01
N SER A 43 -13.54 -3.40 19.77
CA SER A 43 -14.00 -4.59 20.49
C SER A 43 -13.74 -4.47 22.01
N ASN A 44 -12.55 -4.02 22.39
CA ASN A 44 -12.18 -3.82 23.79
C ASN A 44 -13.03 -2.74 24.50
N ASN A 45 -13.63 -1.83 23.74
CA ASN A 45 -14.57 -0.81 24.24
C ASN A 45 -16.05 -1.25 24.16
N GLY A 46 -16.33 -2.53 23.93
CA GLY A 46 -17.69 -3.09 23.98
C GLY A 46 -18.46 -2.98 22.66
N PHE A 47 -17.83 -2.51 21.56
CA PHE A 47 -18.43 -2.54 20.24
C PHE A 47 -18.17 -3.88 19.55
N LYS A 48 -19.02 -4.23 18.58
CA LYS A 48 -18.74 -5.39 17.74
C LYS A 48 -17.54 -5.09 16.84
N ALA A 49 -16.55 -5.95 16.85
CA ALA A 49 -15.33 -5.77 16.06
C ALA A 49 -15.66 -5.66 14.55
N PRO A 50 -15.24 -4.60 13.86
CA PRO A 50 -15.27 -4.56 12.40
C PRO A 50 -14.51 -5.73 11.76
N VAL A 51 -15.03 -6.26 10.66
CA VAL A 51 -14.32 -7.24 9.82
C VAL A 51 -13.47 -6.47 8.82
N VAL A 52 -12.16 -6.68 8.86
CA VAL A 52 -11.21 -5.99 7.96
C VAL A 52 -10.55 -7.02 7.05
N GLU A 53 -10.60 -6.77 5.74
CA GLU A 53 -10.02 -7.65 4.72
C GLU A 53 -9.01 -6.90 3.84
N SER A 54 -7.83 -7.50 3.62
CA SER A 54 -6.82 -6.97 2.72
C SER A 54 -7.05 -7.47 1.29
N THR A 55 -7.52 -6.59 0.42
CA THR A 55 -7.81 -6.88 -1.01
C THR A 55 -7.01 -6.02 -1.97
N GLY A 56 -6.10 -5.19 -1.42
CA GLY A 56 -5.44 -4.09 -2.13
C GLY A 56 -6.40 -2.94 -2.45
N THR A 57 -5.87 -1.72 -2.58
CA THR A 57 -6.70 -0.50 -2.83
C THR A 57 -7.64 -0.66 -4.02
N GLY A 58 -7.13 -1.16 -5.16
CA GLY A 58 -7.95 -1.30 -6.37
C GLY A 58 -9.00 -2.41 -6.26
N GLY A 59 -8.71 -3.47 -5.51
CA GLY A 59 -9.66 -4.55 -5.18
C GLY A 59 -10.78 -4.03 -4.30
N GLY A 60 -10.41 -3.34 -3.20
CA GLY A 60 -11.35 -2.72 -2.28
C GLY A 60 -12.30 -1.74 -2.96
N MET A 61 -11.77 -0.82 -3.78
CA MET A 61 -12.58 0.12 -4.55
C MET A 61 -13.61 -0.59 -5.45
N LYS A 62 -13.21 -1.67 -6.13
CA LYS A 62 -14.13 -2.46 -6.97
C LYS A 62 -15.23 -3.12 -6.16
N ILE A 63 -14.94 -3.62 -4.96
CA ILE A 63 -15.92 -4.29 -4.10
C ILE A 63 -16.85 -3.24 -3.48
N PHE A 64 -16.30 -2.13 -2.98
CA PHE A 64 -17.06 -1.00 -2.42
C PHE A 64 -18.04 -0.41 -3.46
N CYS A 65 -17.58 -0.19 -4.69
CA CYS A 65 -18.41 0.34 -5.78
C CYS A 65 -19.37 -0.68 -6.40
N LYS A 66 -19.63 -1.86 -5.80
CA LYS A 66 -20.67 -2.79 -6.28
C LYS A 66 -22.10 -2.35 -5.93
N GLY A 67 -22.25 -1.45 -4.96
CA GLY A 67 -23.56 -0.92 -4.54
C GLY A 67 -23.64 -0.67 -3.05
N VAL A 68 -24.82 -0.30 -2.59
CA VAL A 68 -25.15 -0.08 -1.16
C VAL A 68 -26.01 -1.23 -0.67
N GLY A 69 -25.60 -1.89 0.41
CA GLY A 69 -26.40 -2.98 0.99
C GLY A 69 -25.62 -3.87 1.95
N THR A 70 -26.30 -4.89 2.48
CA THR A 70 -25.74 -5.80 3.50
C THR A 70 -24.64 -6.73 2.96
N HIS A 71 -24.49 -6.84 1.64
CA HIS A 71 -23.50 -7.69 0.96
C HIS A 71 -22.31 -6.89 0.40
N THR A 72 -22.29 -5.58 0.61
CA THR A 72 -21.20 -4.69 0.21
C THR A 72 -20.53 -4.11 1.46
N PRO A 73 -19.22 -3.79 1.41
CA PRO A 73 -18.55 -3.21 2.57
C PRO A 73 -19.05 -1.81 2.89
N ASP A 74 -18.95 -1.41 4.16
CA ASP A 74 -19.29 -0.05 4.62
C ASP A 74 -18.17 0.93 4.31
N PHE A 75 -16.91 0.45 4.35
CA PHE A 75 -15.72 1.25 4.09
C PHE A 75 -14.77 0.52 3.13
N THR A 76 -14.00 1.33 2.42
CA THR A 76 -12.80 0.85 1.74
C THR A 76 -11.59 1.66 2.18
N ASN A 77 -10.54 0.98 2.64
CA ASN A 77 -9.26 1.61 2.91
C ASN A 77 -8.43 1.72 1.64
N ALA A 78 -7.70 2.81 1.52
CA ALA A 78 -6.94 3.10 0.33
C ALA A 78 -5.58 3.75 0.64
N SER A 79 -4.56 3.40 -0.15
CA SER A 79 -3.22 3.99 -0.09
C SER A 79 -2.99 4.99 -1.23
N ARG A 80 -4.06 5.51 -1.79
CA ARG A 80 -4.15 6.61 -2.75
C ARG A 80 -5.58 7.11 -2.84
N ALA A 81 -5.76 8.33 -3.32
CA ALA A 81 -7.08 8.86 -3.63
C ALA A 81 -7.87 7.98 -4.63
N ILE A 82 -9.19 8.04 -4.55
CA ILE A 82 -10.08 7.39 -5.51
C ILE A 82 -9.89 7.99 -6.91
N LYS A 83 -9.94 7.16 -7.95
CA LYS A 83 -9.76 7.60 -9.34
C LYS A 83 -11.11 7.95 -9.98
N PRO A 84 -11.15 8.88 -10.98
CA PRO A 84 -12.39 9.21 -11.69
C PRO A 84 -13.16 7.98 -12.21
N LYS A 85 -12.47 7.01 -12.81
CA LYS A 85 -13.09 5.75 -13.28
C LYS A 85 -13.69 4.89 -12.17
N GLU A 86 -13.18 4.99 -10.95
CA GLU A 86 -13.72 4.29 -9.77
C GLU A 86 -14.95 5.02 -9.26
N ILE A 87 -14.95 6.37 -9.27
CA ILE A 87 -16.13 7.19 -8.97
C ILE A 87 -17.26 6.88 -9.96
N ASP A 88 -16.96 6.83 -11.26
CA ASP A 88 -17.94 6.48 -12.30
C ASP A 88 -18.57 5.08 -12.07
N LEU A 89 -17.71 4.11 -11.67
CA LEU A 89 -18.19 2.76 -11.31
C LEU A 89 -19.12 2.77 -10.10
N CYS A 90 -18.76 3.51 -9.06
CA CYS A 90 -19.58 3.69 -7.86
C CYS A 90 -20.95 4.29 -8.21
N HIS A 91 -20.98 5.41 -8.91
CA HIS A 91 -22.22 6.09 -9.32
C HIS A 91 -23.11 5.19 -10.17
N LYS A 92 -22.53 4.46 -11.14
CA LYS A 92 -23.27 3.50 -11.98
C LYS A 92 -23.99 2.43 -11.16
N ASN A 93 -23.46 2.07 -10.01
CA ASN A 93 -23.99 1.04 -9.13
C ASN A 93 -24.76 1.61 -7.92
N GLY A 94 -25.10 2.89 -7.93
CA GLY A 94 -25.93 3.54 -6.91
C GLY A 94 -25.19 4.00 -5.66
N VAL A 95 -23.86 3.95 -5.65
CA VAL A 95 -23.04 4.58 -4.59
C VAL A 95 -22.75 6.04 -5.03
N THR A 96 -23.66 6.94 -4.65
CA THR A 96 -23.67 8.33 -5.14
C THR A 96 -22.97 9.32 -4.22
N GLU A 97 -22.87 8.99 -2.93
CA GLU A 97 -22.15 9.80 -1.93
C GLU A 97 -20.90 9.06 -1.47
N ILE A 98 -19.73 9.65 -1.71
CA ILE A 98 -18.44 9.09 -1.35
C ILE A 98 -17.70 10.12 -0.52
N ASN A 99 -17.40 9.76 0.74
CA ASN A 99 -16.60 10.59 1.62
C ASN A 99 -15.17 10.04 1.66
N GLU A 100 -14.21 10.83 1.22
CA GLU A 100 -12.78 10.49 1.26
C GLU A 100 -12.13 11.18 2.45
N ILE A 101 -11.61 10.40 3.39
CA ILE A 101 -11.02 10.89 4.64
C ILE A 101 -9.57 10.46 4.70
N ILE A 102 -8.64 11.43 4.82
CA ILE A 102 -7.23 11.14 5.08
C ILE A 102 -7.08 10.70 6.53
N VAL A 103 -6.54 9.50 6.74
CA VAL A 103 -6.36 8.88 8.08
C VAL A 103 -4.89 8.76 8.48
N GLY A 104 -3.98 9.05 7.57
CA GLY A 104 -2.55 9.00 7.84
C GLY A 104 -1.72 9.29 6.61
N LEU A 105 -0.40 9.28 6.81
CA LEU A 105 0.61 9.45 5.79
C LEU A 105 1.60 8.29 5.85
N ASP A 106 2.07 7.84 4.71
CA ASP A 106 3.02 6.75 4.56
C ASP A 106 4.27 7.28 3.85
N GLY A 107 5.44 6.92 4.35
CA GLY A 107 6.73 7.22 3.74
C GLY A 107 7.61 5.99 3.76
N ILE A 108 8.32 5.73 2.65
CA ILE A 108 9.17 4.55 2.51
C ILE A 108 10.63 4.96 2.45
N ALA A 109 11.45 4.37 3.31
CA ALA A 109 12.90 4.57 3.34
C ALA A 109 13.61 3.52 2.47
N PHE A 110 14.63 3.97 1.73
CA PHE A 110 15.64 3.14 1.11
C PHE A 110 16.91 3.27 1.93
N VAL A 111 17.36 2.18 2.50
CA VAL A 111 18.34 2.18 3.60
C VAL A 111 19.51 1.26 3.36
N GLN A 112 20.60 1.53 4.07
CA GLN A 112 21.80 0.72 4.19
C GLN A 112 22.27 0.72 5.65
N ASN A 113 23.33 -0.02 6.00
CA ASN A 113 23.96 0.04 7.31
C ASN A 113 24.23 1.48 7.73
N GLY A 114 23.99 1.81 9.00
CA GLY A 114 24.11 3.16 9.56
C GLY A 114 25.49 3.80 9.44
N ASP A 115 26.55 2.98 9.34
CA ASP A 115 27.93 3.44 9.19
C ASP A 115 28.28 3.83 7.73
N GLN A 116 27.38 3.57 6.78
CA GLN A 116 27.65 3.87 5.38
C GLN A 116 27.33 5.32 5.01
N PRO A 117 28.05 5.91 4.03
CA PRO A 117 27.77 7.28 3.58
C PRO A 117 26.39 7.36 2.91
N LYS A 118 25.70 8.47 3.14
CA LYS A 118 24.45 8.78 2.47
C LYS A 118 24.71 9.01 0.97
N VAL A 119 23.93 8.32 0.13
CA VAL A 119 23.99 8.40 -1.33
C VAL A 119 22.66 8.95 -1.86
N ASN A 120 22.69 9.64 -2.99
CA ASN A 120 21.49 10.05 -3.70
C ASN A 120 21.18 9.07 -4.82
N PHE A 121 19.95 8.54 -4.82
CA PHE A 121 19.43 7.70 -5.88
C PHE A 121 18.28 8.41 -6.58
N THR A 122 18.20 8.27 -7.90
CA THR A 122 17.00 8.63 -8.65
C THR A 122 16.05 7.44 -8.75
N LYS A 123 14.75 7.70 -8.91
CA LYS A 123 13.77 6.62 -9.15
C LYS A 123 14.08 5.82 -10.41
N GLU A 124 14.68 6.47 -11.42
CA GLU A 124 15.12 5.79 -12.65
C GLU A 124 16.25 4.81 -12.37
N GLN A 125 17.29 5.21 -11.61
CA GLN A 125 18.39 4.33 -11.20
C GLN A 125 17.87 3.14 -10.37
N LEU A 126 16.94 3.39 -9.44
CA LEU A 126 16.32 2.32 -8.65
C LEU A 126 15.50 1.37 -9.53
N TRP A 127 14.79 1.88 -10.53
CA TRP A 127 14.08 1.06 -11.49
C TRP A 127 15.07 0.22 -12.33
N GLN A 128 16.15 0.79 -12.82
CA GLN A 128 17.18 0.07 -13.56
C GLN A 128 17.81 -1.05 -12.74
N ALA A 129 18.02 -0.81 -11.44
CA ALA A 129 18.56 -1.80 -10.51
C ALA A 129 17.61 -2.97 -10.24
N MET A 130 16.30 -2.72 -10.23
CA MET A 130 15.34 -3.66 -9.67
C MET A 130 14.37 -4.29 -10.67
N ALA A 131 14.19 -3.71 -11.86
CA ALA A 131 13.14 -4.11 -12.79
C ALA A 131 13.50 -5.36 -13.59
N SER A 132 12.49 -6.24 -13.82
CA SER A 132 12.62 -7.40 -14.71
C SER A 132 12.83 -7.02 -16.17
N GLU A 133 12.31 -5.87 -16.59
CA GLU A 133 12.49 -5.31 -17.94
C GLU A 133 13.66 -4.30 -18.02
N GLY A 134 14.44 -4.20 -16.94
CA GLY A 134 15.59 -3.30 -16.85
C GLY A 134 16.86 -3.87 -17.48
N PRO A 135 17.97 -3.12 -17.44
CA PRO A 135 19.26 -3.52 -18.01
C PRO A 135 19.98 -4.61 -17.20
N HIS A 136 19.48 -4.97 -16.02
CA HIS A 136 20.05 -5.95 -15.08
C HIS A 136 21.52 -5.69 -14.74
N PRO A 137 21.91 -4.50 -14.28
CA PRO A 137 23.27 -4.21 -13.84
C PRO A 137 23.65 -5.14 -12.68
N LYS A 138 24.93 -5.48 -12.57
CA LYS A 138 25.44 -6.29 -11.45
C LYS A 138 25.79 -5.41 -10.26
N LYS A 139 26.39 -4.27 -10.51
CA LYS A 139 26.80 -3.29 -9.51
C LYS A 139 26.04 -1.98 -9.67
N TRP A 140 25.96 -1.21 -8.60
CA TRP A 140 25.42 0.15 -8.65
C TRP A 140 26.23 1.04 -9.58
N SER A 141 27.59 0.90 -9.59
CA SER A 141 28.50 1.62 -10.49
C SER A 141 28.28 1.32 -11.98
N ASP A 142 27.61 0.21 -12.33
CA ASP A 142 27.22 -0.09 -13.72
C ASP A 142 26.08 0.82 -14.20
N ILE A 143 25.28 1.36 -13.28
CA ILE A 143 24.20 2.30 -13.56
C ILE A 143 24.76 3.72 -13.70
N ASP A 144 25.57 4.11 -12.73
CA ASP A 144 26.21 5.42 -12.66
C ASP A 144 27.54 5.30 -11.90
N PRO A 145 28.68 5.72 -12.49
CA PRO A 145 30.00 5.64 -11.83
C PRO A 145 30.10 6.41 -10.49
N SER A 146 29.17 7.31 -10.19
CA SER A 146 29.11 8.03 -8.90
C SER A 146 28.45 7.22 -7.78
N LEU A 147 27.77 6.11 -8.13
CA LEU A 147 27.16 5.20 -7.16
C LEU A 147 28.21 4.23 -6.61
N PRO A 148 27.93 3.58 -5.45
CA PRO A 148 28.87 2.64 -4.83
C PRO A 148 29.26 1.46 -5.75
N ASP A 149 30.50 1.01 -5.65
CA ASP A 149 30.99 -0.16 -6.41
C ASP A 149 30.65 -1.48 -5.69
N TYR A 150 29.41 -1.64 -5.28
CA TYR A 150 28.88 -2.87 -4.68
C TYR A 150 27.99 -3.62 -5.64
N GLU A 151 27.91 -4.94 -5.47
CA GLU A 151 26.86 -5.72 -6.11
C GLU A 151 25.47 -5.28 -5.65
N ILE A 152 24.52 -5.24 -6.57
CA ILE A 152 23.13 -4.90 -6.24
C ILE A 152 22.52 -6.03 -5.43
N SER A 153 22.22 -5.76 -4.17
CA SER A 153 21.55 -6.68 -3.26
C SER A 153 20.56 -5.91 -2.39
N ILE A 154 19.27 -6.07 -2.67
CA ILE A 154 18.20 -5.26 -2.06
C ILE A 154 17.21 -6.18 -1.35
N MET A 155 17.07 -5.98 -0.05
CA MET A 155 16.08 -6.65 0.79
C MET A 155 14.74 -5.93 0.66
N VAL A 156 13.71 -6.64 0.25
CA VAL A 156 12.38 -6.07 0.03
C VAL A 156 11.30 -6.84 0.80
N PRO A 157 10.24 -6.19 1.25
CA PRO A 157 9.05 -6.87 1.76
C PRO A 157 8.37 -7.73 0.67
N PRO A 158 7.58 -8.75 1.03
CA PRO A 158 6.91 -9.62 0.07
C PRO A 158 5.87 -8.87 -0.77
N PRO A 159 5.40 -9.45 -1.89
CA PRO A 159 4.39 -8.82 -2.76
C PRO A 159 3.06 -8.48 -2.07
N THR A 160 2.75 -9.12 -0.95
CA THR A 160 1.55 -8.87 -0.13
C THR A 160 1.67 -7.62 0.73
N SER A 161 2.89 -7.14 0.96
CA SER A 161 3.19 -5.99 1.81
C SER A 161 2.67 -4.67 1.25
N GLY A 162 2.12 -3.84 2.14
CA GLY A 162 1.77 -2.46 1.81
C GLY A 162 2.97 -1.60 1.46
N THR A 163 4.11 -1.80 2.11
CA THR A 163 5.40 -1.15 1.81
C THR A 163 5.86 -1.51 0.40
N ARG A 164 5.76 -2.79 0.00
CA ARG A 164 6.08 -3.24 -1.37
C ARG A 164 5.15 -2.61 -2.40
N ASP A 165 3.84 -2.51 -2.12
CA ASP A 165 2.89 -1.84 -3.03
C ASP A 165 3.20 -0.34 -3.18
N ALA A 166 3.59 0.34 -2.07
CA ALA A 166 4.07 1.72 -2.10
C ALA A 166 5.29 1.88 -3.01
N TRP A 167 6.32 1.07 -2.76
CA TRP A 167 7.54 1.07 -3.57
C TRP A 167 7.24 0.86 -5.05
N ASN A 168 6.44 -0.15 -5.39
CA ASN A 168 6.04 -0.45 -6.76
C ASN A 168 5.29 0.72 -7.43
N SER A 169 4.55 1.50 -6.66
CA SER A 169 3.74 2.61 -7.19
C SER A 169 4.54 3.91 -7.29
N LEU A 170 5.40 4.20 -6.33
CA LEU A 170 6.08 5.48 -6.17
C LEU A 170 7.50 5.48 -6.76
N VAL A 171 8.16 4.32 -6.80
CA VAL A 171 9.50 4.16 -7.35
C VAL A 171 9.44 3.43 -8.68
N MET A 172 9.08 2.14 -8.68
CA MET A 172 9.17 1.31 -9.88
C MET A 172 8.36 1.85 -11.06
N LYS A 173 7.11 2.24 -10.82
CA LYS A 173 6.25 2.81 -11.88
C LYS A 173 6.67 4.21 -12.31
N LYS A 174 7.25 5.01 -11.42
CA LYS A 174 7.65 6.39 -11.70
C LYS A 174 9.00 6.48 -12.36
N GLY A 175 9.95 5.59 -12.01
CA GLY A 175 11.26 5.47 -12.63
C GLY A 175 11.28 4.69 -13.94
N CYS A 176 10.16 4.03 -14.30
CA CYS A 176 10.04 3.23 -15.51
C CYS A 176 10.08 4.10 -16.77
N PRO A 177 10.91 3.77 -17.77
CA PRO A 177 10.94 4.43 -19.07
C PRO A 177 9.58 4.39 -19.78
N LYS A 178 9.33 5.38 -20.64
CA LYS A 178 8.02 5.55 -21.32
C LYS A 178 7.71 4.48 -22.36
N ASP A 179 8.73 3.84 -22.89
CA ASP A 179 8.68 2.80 -23.93
C ASP A 179 8.40 1.40 -23.32
N VAL A 180 8.54 1.22 -22.02
CA VAL A 180 8.22 -0.02 -21.33
C VAL A 180 6.71 -0.13 -21.07
N ASP A 181 6.15 -1.33 -21.26
CA ASP A 181 4.74 -1.60 -20.92
C ASP A 181 4.47 -1.28 -19.44
N LYS A 182 3.51 -0.40 -19.21
CA LYS A 182 3.12 0.05 -17.85
C LYS A 182 2.75 -1.08 -16.89
N LYS A 183 2.30 -2.22 -17.39
CA LYS A 183 1.99 -3.40 -16.58
C LYS A 183 3.26 -4.07 -16.06
N LYS A 184 4.33 -4.02 -16.84
CA LYS A 184 5.62 -4.62 -16.53
C LYS A 184 6.51 -3.74 -15.66
N CYS A 185 6.30 -2.42 -15.66
CA CYS A 185 7.08 -1.47 -14.86
C CYS A 185 7.27 -1.85 -13.39
N LYS A 186 6.34 -2.61 -12.81
CA LYS A 186 6.35 -3.00 -11.39
C LYS A 186 6.98 -4.37 -11.12
N LEU A 187 7.28 -5.12 -12.16
CA LEU A 187 7.87 -6.44 -12.02
C LEU A 187 9.34 -6.30 -11.63
N MET A 188 9.75 -7.01 -10.61
CA MET A 188 11.14 -7.04 -10.17
C MET A 188 11.88 -8.23 -10.75
N ARG A 189 13.19 -8.08 -10.92
CA ARG A 189 14.09 -9.16 -11.39
C ARG A 189 14.18 -10.28 -10.35
N GLU A 190 14.41 -11.50 -10.82
CA GLU A 190 14.44 -12.72 -10.00
C GLU A 190 15.79 -13.45 -10.03
N ASP A 191 16.86 -12.74 -10.40
CA ASP A 191 18.22 -13.26 -10.56
C ASP A 191 19.05 -13.23 -9.27
N GLY A 192 18.42 -12.98 -8.13
CA GLY A 192 19.05 -12.95 -6.81
C GLY A 192 19.46 -11.57 -6.33
N ALA A 193 19.42 -10.52 -7.17
CA ALA A 193 19.69 -9.15 -6.74
C ALA A 193 18.58 -8.59 -5.80
N ILE A 194 17.36 -9.07 -5.96
CA ILE A 194 16.23 -8.72 -5.12
C ILE A 194 15.89 -9.90 -4.22
N ILE A 195 15.92 -9.67 -2.91
CA ILE A 195 15.74 -10.71 -1.88
C ILE A 195 14.48 -10.37 -1.08
N GLU A 196 13.48 -11.26 -1.11
CA GLU A 196 12.30 -11.11 -0.27
C GLU A 196 12.63 -11.47 1.19
N ALA A 197 12.47 -10.49 2.09
CA ALA A 197 12.86 -10.60 3.50
C ALA A 197 11.70 -10.92 4.44
N GLY A 198 10.49 -11.15 3.92
CA GLY A 198 9.29 -11.30 4.74
C GLY A 198 8.71 -9.96 5.21
N GLU A 199 7.67 -10.02 6.05
CA GLU A 199 6.98 -8.82 6.58
C GLU A 199 7.69 -8.21 7.82
N ASN A 200 8.76 -8.82 8.30
CA ASN A 200 9.45 -8.39 9.50
C ASN A 200 10.64 -7.50 9.17
N ASP A 201 10.45 -6.18 9.31
CA ASP A 201 11.48 -5.16 9.06
C ASP A 201 12.74 -5.37 9.93
N THR A 202 12.63 -6.02 11.09
CA THR A 202 13.78 -6.37 11.94
C THR A 202 14.78 -7.27 11.21
N LEU A 203 14.31 -8.19 10.37
CA LEU A 203 15.18 -9.05 9.56
C LEU A 203 15.96 -8.24 8.53
N ILE A 204 15.35 -7.23 7.93
CA ILE A 204 16.01 -6.33 6.98
C ILE A 204 17.13 -5.57 7.70
N VAL A 205 16.84 -4.98 8.87
CA VAL A 205 17.86 -4.25 9.65
C VAL A 205 19.01 -5.16 10.06
N GLN A 206 18.74 -6.37 10.56
CA GLN A 206 19.79 -7.33 10.91
C GLN A 206 20.68 -7.69 9.70
N LYS A 207 20.10 -7.83 8.52
CA LYS A 207 20.82 -8.17 7.30
C LYS A 207 21.71 -7.03 6.80
N ILE A 208 21.21 -5.79 6.77
CA ILE A 208 22.03 -4.64 6.39
C ILE A 208 23.13 -4.33 7.42
N GLN A 209 22.92 -4.64 8.70
CA GLN A 209 23.97 -4.54 9.72
C GLN A 209 25.04 -5.63 9.59
N SER A 210 24.69 -6.82 9.10
CA SER A 210 25.64 -7.92 8.93
C SER A 210 26.42 -7.86 7.63
N ASP A 211 26.00 -7.02 6.68
CA ASP A 211 26.61 -6.89 5.37
C ASP A 211 26.38 -5.49 4.82
N ASP A 212 27.41 -4.67 4.88
CA ASP A 212 27.41 -3.24 4.53
C ASP A 212 27.09 -2.98 3.04
N THR A 213 27.16 -3.98 2.20
CA THR A 213 26.83 -3.86 0.79
C THR A 213 25.33 -4.03 0.48
N LYS A 214 24.55 -4.48 1.47
CA LYS A 214 23.10 -4.72 1.30
C LYS A 214 22.28 -3.47 1.56
N PHE A 215 21.24 -3.33 0.77
CA PHE A 215 20.21 -2.31 0.91
C PHE A 215 18.89 -2.92 1.39
N GLY A 216 18.04 -2.09 1.96
CA GLY A 216 16.71 -2.50 2.45
C GLY A 216 15.63 -1.46 2.17
N ILE A 217 14.39 -1.91 2.21
CA ILE A 217 13.20 -1.08 2.01
C ILE A 217 12.23 -1.35 3.15
N PHE A 218 11.88 -0.30 3.90
CA PHE A 218 10.83 -0.37 4.94
C PHE A 218 10.19 1.00 5.23
N GLY A 219 9.14 1.00 6.04
CA GLY A 219 8.39 2.19 6.38
C GLY A 219 9.18 3.19 7.22
N TYR A 220 8.85 4.49 7.08
CA TYR A 220 9.49 5.57 7.81
C TYR A 220 9.43 5.38 9.33
N SER A 221 8.31 4.95 9.88
CA SER A 221 8.15 4.77 11.33
C SER A 221 9.17 3.77 11.90
N TYR A 222 9.47 2.73 11.13
CA TYR A 222 10.47 1.75 11.52
C TYR A 222 11.89 2.31 11.36
N TYR A 223 12.17 3.03 10.28
CA TYR A 223 13.44 3.75 10.09
C TYR A 223 13.70 4.74 11.22
N ASP A 224 12.70 5.54 11.57
CA ASP A 224 12.80 6.56 12.62
C ASP A 224 13.20 5.97 13.98
N SER A 225 12.69 4.77 14.28
CA SER A 225 13.00 4.01 15.50
C SER A 225 14.36 3.28 15.45
N ASN A 226 15.05 3.25 14.30
CA ASN A 226 16.30 2.51 14.09
C ASN A 226 17.36 3.36 13.37
N ARG A 227 17.34 4.69 13.53
CA ARG A 227 18.31 5.62 12.92
C ARG A 227 19.76 5.39 13.37
N ASP A 228 19.95 4.74 14.51
CA ASP A 228 21.24 4.31 15.04
C ASP A 228 21.84 3.11 14.29
N LYS A 229 21.02 2.38 13.51
CA LYS A 229 21.38 1.13 12.83
C LYS A 229 21.32 1.22 11.32
N ALA A 230 20.62 2.21 10.80
CA ALA A 230 20.38 2.36 9.36
C ALA A 230 20.53 3.81 8.91
N VAL A 231 21.16 4.03 7.78
CA VAL A 231 21.15 5.30 7.07
C VAL A 231 20.13 5.23 5.94
N ALA A 232 19.26 6.24 5.86
CA ALA A 232 18.37 6.40 4.70
C ALA A 232 19.05 7.26 3.64
N HIS A 233 19.01 6.77 2.41
CA HIS A 233 19.52 7.48 1.25
C HIS A 233 18.52 8.53 0.76
N THR A 234 19.03 9.57 0.08
CA THR A 234 18.14 10.55 -0.55
C THR A 234 17.58 9.99 -1.87
N ILE A 235 16.35 10.40 -2.19
CA ILE A 235 15.68 10.01 -3.42
C ILE A 235 15.35 11.27 -4.22
N ASP A 236 15.82 11.33 -5.47
CA ASP A 236 15.71 12.51 -6.33
C ASP A 236 16.22 13.79 -5.63
N GLY A 237 17.27 13.67 -4.80
CA GLY A 237 17.87 14.76 -4.03
C GLY A 237 17.15 15.11 -2.72
N VAL A 238 16.05 14.42 -2.36
CA VAL A 238 15.27 14.72 -1.17
C VAL A 238 15.53 13.70 -0.07
N GLU A 239 15.82 14.20 1.15
CA GLU A 239 15.99 13.37 2.34
C GLU A 239 14.63 13.00 2.93
N ILE A 240 14.52 11.77 3.44
CA ILE A 240 13.32 11.35 4.17
C ILE A 240 13.24 12.04 5.54
N SER A 241 12.13 12.68 5.80
CA SER A 241 11.80 13.30 7.09
C SER A 241 10.32 13.25 7.35
N LEU A 242 9.93 13.39 8.62
CA LEU A 242 8.51 13.48 8.98
C LEU A 242 7.85 14.68 8.29
N GLU A 243 8.52 15.82 8.26
CA GLU A 243 8.05 17.05 7.62
C GLU A 243 7.87 16.83 6.11
N GLY A 244 8.87 16.27 5.41
CA GLY A 244 8.78 15.98 3.97
C GLY A 244 7.72 14.95 3.61
N ILE A 245 7.38 14.03 4.54
CA ILE A 245 6.23 13.12 4.37
C ILE A 245 4.92 13.88 4.56
N GLN A 246 4.83 14.78 5.55
CA GLN A 246 3.63 15.54 5.86
C GLN A 246 3.26 16.55 4.79
N ASP A 247 4.22 17.25 4.22
CA ASP A 247 4.00 18.25 3.17
C ASP A 247 4.04 17.66 1.75
N GLY A 248 4.40 16.36 1.62
CA GLY A 248 4.47 15.66 0.33
C GLY A 248 5.70 15.99 -0.50
N SER A 249 6.71 16.68 0.05
CA SER A 249 7.97 16.98 -0.64
C SER A 249 8.87 15.76 -0.77
N TYR A 250 8.77 14.77 0.15
CA TYR A 250 9.49 13.51 0.01
C TYR A 250 8.86 12.63 -1.08
N PRO A 251 9.63 12.25 -2.11
CA PRO A 251 9.06 11.65 -3.33
C PRO A 251 8.51 10.22 -3.18
N ILE A 252 8.81 9.54 -2.06
CA ILE A 252 8.25 8.23 -1.73
C ILE A 252 7.34 8.36 -0.51
N SER A 253 6.41 9.31 -0.57
CA SER A 253 5.34 9.51 0.42
C SER A 253 3.97 9.50 -0.24
N ARG A 254 2.95 9.18 0.54
CA ARG A 254 1.55 9.15 0.07
C ARG A 254 0.57 9.27 1.23
N PRO A 255 -0.58 9.89 1.04
CA PRO A 255 -1.66 9.84 2.01
C PRO A 255 -2.38 8.48 1.99
N LEU A 256 -2.91 8.12 3.16
CA LEU A 256 -3.73 6.95 3.40
C LEU A 256 -5.16 7.41 3.69
N TYR A 257 -6.13 6.65 3.21
CA TYR A 257 -7.54 7.05 3.21
C TYR A 257 -8.48 5.96 3.73
N PHE A 258 -9.56 6.45 4.26
CA PHE A 258 -10.83 5.75 4.31
C PHE A 258 -11.83 6.42 3.39
#